data_3f71d38e8deba2e87e9631a91616c8c6
#
_entry.id   3f71d38e8deba2e87e9631a91616c8c6
#
_cell.length_a   1.000
_cell.length_b   1.000
_cell.length_c   1.000
_cell.angle_alpha   90.00
_cell.angle_beta   90.00
_cell.angle_gamma   90.00
#
_symmetry.space_group_name_H-M   'P 1'
#
loop_
_entity.id
_entity.type
_entity.pdbx_description
1 polymer ?
#
loop_
_entity_poly.entity_id
_entity_poly.type
_entity_poly.pdbx_seq_one_letter_code
_entity_poly.pdbx_strand_id
1 'polypeptide(L)'
;LSSFNSDINRNGITANLRAAVPETIHVGDADLFSVLSNALENAITAASAAPQGKRFVDFDLRLEDGQLLLLVSNTFDRAPRMVDGMPVAGHTGHGFGTKSIKLAVERMNGNCQFRINGDRFELRAVM
;
A
#
# COMPACT_ATOMS: atom_id res chain seq x y z
N LEU A 1 -2.38 -2.43 13.98
CA LEU A 1 -2.72 -1.11 13.39
C LEU A 1 -2.44 0.06 14.33
N SER A 2 -2.43 -0.17 15.66
CA SER A 2 -2.15 0.91 16.60
C SER A 2 -0.76 1.51 16.42
N SER A 3 0.23 0.70 16.02
CA SER A 3 1.58 1.20 15.74
C SER A 3 1.61 2.09 14.50
N PHE A 4 0.78 1.79 13.51
CA PHE A 4 0.68 2.63 12.31
C PHE A 4 0.02 3.97 12.62
N ASN A 5 -0.97 3.98 13.51
CA ASN A 5 -1.59 5.24 13.96
C ASN A 5 -0.57 6.17 14.62
N SER A 6 0.31 5.62 15.44
CA SER A 6 1.39 6.40 16.05
C SER A 6 2.32 7.01 15.01
N ASP A 7 2.69 6.23 14.00
CA ASP A 7 3.57 6.70 12.92
C ASP A 7 2.88 7.78 12.08
N ILE A 8 1.61 7.60 11.77
CA ILE A 8 0.81 8.58 11.04
C ILE A 8 0.78 9.90 11.78
N ASN A 9 0.44 9.87 13.06
CA ASN A 9 0.35 11.07 13.88
C ASN A 9 1.69 11.75 14.06
N ARG A 10 2.74 10.98 14.35
CA ARG A 10 4.08 11.50 14.59
C ARG A 10 4.65 12.20 13.35
N ASN A 11 4.33 11.70 12.17
CA ASN A 11 4.85 12.22 10.91
C ASN A 11 3.95 13.27 10.26
N GLY A 12 2.86 13.63 10.90
CA GLY A 12 1.95 14.66 10.36
C GLY A 12 1.27 14.23 9.07
N ILE A 13 0.93 12.95 8.95
CA ILE A 13 0.28 12.41 7.77
C ILE A 13 -1.24 12.55 7.91
N THR A 14 -1.89 13.03 6.85
CA THR A 14 -3.35 12.98 6.74
C THR A 14 -3.71 11.64 6.11
N ALA A 15 -4.37 10.78 6.87
CA ALA A 15 -4.68 9.42 6.45
C ALA A 15 -6.17 9.18 6.41
N ASN A 16 -6.64 8.54 5.34
CA ASN A 16 -7.98 8.00 5.22
C ASN A 16 -7.85 6.49 5.11
N LEU A 17 -8.24 5.79 6.19
CA LEU A 17 -8.15 4.33 6.25
C LEU A 17 -9.56 3.76 6.32
N ARG A 18 -9.93 2.98 5.30
CA ARG A 18 -11.24 2.35 5.21
C ARG A 18 -11.09 0.86 4.96
N ALA A 19 -11.82 0.07 5.73
CA ALA A 19 -11.86 -1.37 5.53
C ALA A 19 -13.31 -1.83 5.73
N ALA A 20 -13.91 -2.33 4.66
CA ALA A 20 -15.29 -2.83 4.65
C ALA A 20 -15.29 -4.24 4.08
N VAL A 21 -14.99 -5.23 4.93
CA VAL A 21 -14.93 -6.63 4.54
C VAL A 21 -15.67 -7.48 5.56
N PRO A 22 -16.27 -8.62 5.13
CA PRO A 22 -16.91 -9.53 6.07
C PRO A 22 -15.85 -10.25 6.92
N GLU A 23 -16.30 -10.80 8.07
CA GLU A 23 -15.42 -11.54 8.95
C GLU A 23 -14.82 -12.78 8.28
N THR A 24 -15.59 -13.42 7.41
CA THR A 24 -15.14 -14.60 6.67
C THR A 24 -14.82 -14.21 5.24
N ILE A 25 -13.57 -14.39 4.84
CA ILE A 25 -13.10 -14.09 3.50
C ILE A 25 -12.40 -15.32 2.91
N HIS A 26 -12.26 -15.34 1.59
CA HIS A 26 -11.78 -16.51 0.84
C HIS A 26 -10.26 -16.64 0.75
N VAL A 27 -9.51 -15.66 1.23
CA VAL A 27 -8.05 -15.64 1.12
C VAL A 27 -7.39 -16.03 2.44
N GLY A 28 -6.14 -16.47 2.37
CA GLY A 28 -5.38 -16.87 3.56
C GLY A 28 -5.03 -15.66 4.42
N ASP A 29 -5.23 -15.78 5.73
CA ASP A 29 -5.01 -14.68 6.68
C ASP A 29 -3.57 -14.18 6.68
N ALA A 30 -2.59 -15.09 6.61
CA ALA A 30 -1.18 -14.72 6.66
C ALA A 30 -0.76 -13.91 5.42
N ASP A 31 -1.19 -14.34 4.24
CA ASP A 31 -0.88 -13.61 3.00
C ASP A 31 -1.59 -12.26 2.96
N LEU A 32 -2.85 -12.23 3.35
CA LEU A 32 -3.59 -10.97 3.40
C LEU A 32 -2.94 -9.99 4.38
N PHE A 33 -2.59 -10.46 5.57
CA PHE A 33 -1.90 -9.62 6.56
C PHE A 33 -0.59 -9.07 6.02
N SER A 34 0.18 -9.90 5.31
CA SER A 34 1.43 -9.47 4.69
C SER A 34 1.20 -8.36 3.67
N VAL A 35 0.20 -8.50 2.80
CA VAL A 35 -0.14 -7.47 1.81
C VAL A 35 -0.53 -6.17 2.50
N LEU A 36 -1.45 -6.23 3.46
CA LEU A 36 -1.97 -5.03 4.12
C LEU A 36 -0.89 -4.29 4.91
N SER A 37 -0.08 -5.02 5.68
CA SER A 37 0.96 -4.39 6.50
C SER A 37 2.08 -3.82 5.63
N ASN A 38 2.53 -4.53 4.60
CA ASN A 38 3.55 -4.01 3.69
C ASN A 38 3.05 -2.80 2.90
N ALA A 39 1.81 -2.85 2.42
CA ALA A 39 1.24 -1.74 1.68
C ALA A 39 1.13 -0.48 2.54
N LEU A 40 0.64 -0.62 3.76
CA LEU A 40 0.48 0.51 4.67
C LEU A 40 1.84 1.05 5.12
N GLU A 41 2.78 0.18 5.46
CA GLU A 41 4.14 0.58 5.84
C GLU A 41 4.83 1.36 4.73
N ASN A 42 4.76 0.87 3.49
CA ASN A 42 5.34 1.56 2.34
C ASN A 42 4.70 2.94 2.13
N ALA A 43 3.39 3.02 2.24
CA ALA A 43 2.66 4.28 2.05
C ALA A 43 3.07 5.31 3.11
N ILE A 44 3.15 4.89 4.37
CA ILE A 44 3.53 5.77 5.48
C ILE A 44 4.98 6.23 5.31
N THR A 45 5.89 5.33 4.98
CA THR A 45 7.29 5.66 4.77
C THR A 45 7.46 6.69 3.66
N ALA A 46 6.81 6.48 2.52
CA ALA A 46 6.90 7.41 1.40
C ALA A 46 6.27 8.77 1.72
N ALA A 47 5.08 8.77 2.32
CA ALA A 47 4.41 10.03 2.68
C ALA A 47 5.17 10.81 3.73
N SER A 48 5.87 10.12 4.64
CA SER A 48 6.68 10.78 5.67
C SER A 48 7.86 11.56 5.07
N ALA A 49 8.32 11.19 3.89
CA ALA A 49 9.38 11.89 3.18
C ALA A 49 8.87 13.07 2.35
N ALA A 50 7.57 13.16 2.11
CA ALA A 50 6.99 14.27 1.37
C ALA A 50 7.08 15.57 2.18
N PRO A 51 6.96 16.75 1.53
CA PRO A 51 6.96 18.01 2.25
C PRO A 51 5.84 18.06 3.28
N GLN A 52 6.08 18.73 4.41
CA GLN A 52 5.04 18.94 5.43
C GLN A 52 3.84 19.66 4.82
N GLY A 53 2.65 19.25 5.22
CA GLY A 53 1.41 19.77 4.65
C GLY A 53 0.99 19.07 3.37
N LYS A 54 1.85 18.20 2.83
CA LYS A 54 1.59 17.41 1.62
C LYS A 54 1.80 15.91 1.86
N ARG A 55 1.53 15.45 3.08
CA ARG A 55 1.70 14.05 3.47
C ARG A 55 0.34 13.39 3.56
N PHE A 56 0.00 12.61 2.55
CA PHE A 56 -1.31 11.97 2.43
C PHE A 56 -1.17 10.48 2.18
N VAL A 57 -2.02 9.71 2.86
CA VAL A 57 -2.18 8.28 2.63
C VAL A 57 -3.67 7.97 2.57
N ASP A 58 -4.10 7.36 1.49
CA ASP A 58 -5.45 6.81 1.35
C ASP A 58 -5.32 5.30 1.24
N PHE A 59 -6.10 4.58 2.06
CA PHE A 59 -6.08 3.13 2.11
C PHE A 59 -7.53 2.65 2.15
N ASP A 60 -7.92 1.84 1.18
CA ASP A 60 -9.28 1.34 1.06
C ASP A 60 -9.22 -0.16 0.75
N LEU A 61 -9.82 -0.95 1.63
CA LEU A 61 -9.98 -2.39 1.43
C LEU A 61 -11.47 -2.72 1.47
N ARG A 62 -11.96 -3.36 0.41
CA ARG A 62 -13.38 -3.73 0.33
C ARG A 62 -13.56 -5.02 -0.45
N LEU A 63 -14.71 -5.65 -0.21
CA LEU A 63 -15.13 -6.81 -1.00
C LEU A 63 -16.00 -6.29 -2.15
N GLU A 64 -15.67 -6.69 -3.37
CA GLU A 64 -16.38 -6.27 -4.57
C GLU A 64 -16.45 -7.45 -5.53
N ASP A 65 -17.66 -7.84 -5.91
CA ASP A 65 -17.90 -8.98 -6.81
C ASP A 65 -17.20 -10.27 -6.39
N GLY A 66 -17.18 -10.53 -5.08
CA GLY A 66 -16.58 -11.74 -4.51
C GLY A 66 -15.07 -11.68 -4.40
N GLN A 67 -14.45 -10.55 -4.72
CA GLN A 67 -12.99 -10.37 -4.63
C GLN A 67 -12.66 -9.23 -3.68
N LEU A 68 -11.51 -9.35 -3.00
CA LEU A 68 -10.99 -8.25 -2.22
C LEU A 68 -10.30 -7.26 -3.14
N LEU A 69 -10.64 -6.00 -3.00
CA LEU A 69 -10.01 -4.90 -3.72
C LEU A 69 -9.30 -4.01 -2.72
N LEU A 70 -8.00 -3.85 -2.91
CA LEU A 70 -7.18 -2.96 -2.11
C LEU A 70 -6.70 -1.81 -2.98
N LEU A 71 -6.96 -0.59 -2.53
CA LEU A 71 -6.48 0.62 -3.17
C LEU A 71 -5.68 1.42 -2.15
N VAL A 72 -4.41 1.68 -2.45
CA VAL A 72 -3.54 2.48 -1.59
C VAL A 72 -2.92 3.58 -2.42
N SER A 73 -2.96 4.80 -1.92
CA SER A 73 -2.39 5.97 -2.58
C SER A 73 -1.63 6.79 -1.55
N ASN A 74 -0.44 7.23 -1.91
CA ASN A 74 0.37 8.05 -1.01
C ASN A 74 1.17 9.09 -1.78
N THR A 75 1.44 10.21 -1.11
CA THR A 75 2.40 11.19 -1.62
C THR A 75 3.82 10.71 -1.36
N PHE A 76 4.79 11.37 -1.97
CA PHE A 76 6.20 11.01 -1.85
C PHE A 76 7.08 12.25 -2.04
N ASP A 77 8.35 12.14 -1.70
CA ASP A 77 9.33 13.20 -1.98
C ASP A 77 9.82 13.11 -3.41
N ARG A 78 10.29 11.91 -3.80
CA ARG A 78 10.74 11.63 -5.15
C ARG A 78 9.97 10.46 -5.72
N ALA A 79 9.55 10.59 -6.98
CA ALA A 79 8.88 9.50 -7.67
C ALA A 79 9.83 8.29 -7.74
N PRO A 80 9.35 7.10 -7.39
CA PRO A 80 10.16 5.90 -7.56
C PRO A 80 10.40 5.64 -9.04
N ARG A 81 11.56 5.09 -9.34
CA ARG A 81 11.84 4.63 -10.70
C ARG A 81 11.02 3.38 -10.98
N MET A 82 10.31 3.36 -12.09
CA MET A 82 9.47 2.22 -12.47
C MET A 82 10.14 1.43 -13.58
N VAL A 83 10.19 0.10 -13.43
CA VAL A 83 10.68 -0.81 -14.47
C VAL A 83 9.69 -1.97 -14.55
N ASP A 84 9.15 -2.21 -15.73
CA ASP A 84 8.17 -3.27 -15.99
C ASP A 84 6.97 -3.22 -15.02
N GLY A 85 6.49 -2.01 -14.74
CA GLY A 85 5.34 -1.81 -13.86
C GLY A 85 5.63 -1.95 -12.38
N MET A 86 6.90 -2.11 -12.01
CA MET A 86 7.30 -2.25 -10.60
C MET A 86 8.25 -1.15 -10.20
N PRO A 87 8.11 -0.60 -8.98
CA PRO A 87 9.11 0.33 -8.48
C PRO A 87 10.42 -0.40 -8.21
N VAL A 88 11.52 0.26 -8.59
CA VAL A 88 12.86 -0.29 -8.39
C VAL A 88 13.44 0.29 -7.12
N ALA A 89 14.02 -0.56 -6.28
CA ALA A 89 14.66 -0.13 -5.06
C ALA A 89 15.76 0.88 -5.35
N GLY A 90 15.69 2.02 -4.68
CA GLY A 90 16.80 2.96 -4.65
C GLY A 90 17.85 2.50 -3.65
N HIS A 91 18.47 3.46 -2.98
CA HIS A 91 19.56 3.19 -2.05
C HIS A 91 19.15 2.58 -0.72
N THR A 92 17.87 2.54 -0.41
CA THR A 92 17.37 2.25 0.93
C THR A 92 16.53 0.98 1.03
N GLY A 93 16.51 0.16 -0.01
CA GLY A 93 15.78 -1.11 0.04
C GLY A 93 14.27 -0.99 -0.05
N HIS A 94 13.72 0.13 -0.47
CA HIS A 94 12.27 0.35 -0.57
C HIS A 94 11.56 -0.60 -1.53
N GLY A 95 12.27 -1.29 -2.40
CA GLY A 95 11.68 -2.23 -3.33
C GLY A 95 11.26 -3.56 -2.73
N PHE A 96 11.71 -3.88 -1.52
CA PHE A 96 11.39 -5.18 -0.91
C PHE A 96 9.93 -5.31 -0.53
N GLY A 97 9.33 -4.25 -0.01
CA GLY A 97 7.92 -4.27 0.36
C GLY A 97 7.02 -4.50 -0.84
N THR A 98 7.30 -3.87 -1.97
CA THR A 98 6.48 -4.03 -3.18
C THR A 98 6.61 -5.41 -3.79
N LYS A 99 7.81 -5.99 -3.77
CA LYS A 99 8.00 -7.38 -4.22
C LYS A 99 7.25 -8.36 -3.33
N SER A 100 7.29 -8.15 -2.01
CA SER A 100 6.56 -8.98 -1.06
C SER A 100 5.05 -8.90 -1.28
N ILE A 101 4.55 -7.69 -1.57
CA ILE A 101 3.14 -7.50 -1.89
C ILE A 101 2.78 -8.30 -3.14
N LYS A 102 3.55 -8.16 -4.20
CA LYS A 102 3.28 -8.87 -5.46
C LYS A 102 3.26 -10.38 -5.26
N LEU A 103 4.27 -10.92 -4.56
CA LEU A 103 4.34 -12.36 -4.31
C LEU A 103 3.15 -12.86 -3.49
N ALA A 104 2.77 -12.13 -2.44
CA ALA A 104 1.65 -12.53 -1.60
C ALA A 104 0.33 -12.46 -2.35
N VAL A 105 0.13 -11.43 -3.17
CA VAL A 105 -1.07 -11.29 -4.01
C VAL A 105 -1.14 -12.46 -5.01
N GLU A 106 -0.02 -12.81 -5.63
CA GLU A 106 0.02 -13.93 -6.57
C GLU A 106 -0.25 -15.27 -5.87
N ARG A 107 0.23 -15.46 -4.65
CA ARG A 107 -0.11 -16.67 -3.87
C ARG A 107 -1.60 -16.80 -3.58
N MET A 108 -2.30 -15.67 -3.52
CA MET A 108 -3.76 -15.64 -3.34
C MET A 108 -4.51 -15.68 -4.67
N ASN A 109 -3.82 -16.00 -5.77
CA ASN A 109 -4.36 -16.04 -7.13
C ASN A 109 -4.90 -14.68 -7.58
N GLY A 110 -4.33 -13.61 -7.04
CA GLY A 110 -4.72 -12.26 -7.38
C GLY A 110 -3.73 -11.59 -8.32
N ASN A 111 -3.95 -10.30 -8.50
CA ASN A 111 -3.13 -9.46 -9.36
C ASN A 111 -2.98 -8.09 -8.72
N CYS A 112 -1.81 -7.47 -8.89
CA CYS A 112 -1.61 -6.12 -8.41
C CYS A 112 -0.90 -5.27 -9.45
N GLN A 113 -1.13 -3.97 -9.36
CA GLN A 113 -0.53 -2.98 -10.24
C GLN A 113 -0.04 -1.80 -9.41
N PHE A 114 1.11 -1.27 -9.78
CA PHE A 114 1.66 -0.06 -9.20
C PHE A 114 1.77 0.99 -10.29
N ARG A 115 1.43 2.22 -9.95
CA ARG A 115 1.57 3.32 -10.90
C ARG A 115 1.83 4.64 -10.20
N ILE A 116 2.37 5.60 -10.95
CA ILE A 116 2.54 6.98 -10.49
C ILE A 116 1.49 7.83 -11.19
N ASN A 117 0.73 8.59 -10.40
CA ASN A 117 -0.29 9.49 -10.89
C ASN A 117 -0.06 10.87 -10.24
N GLY A 118 0.63 11.77 -10.97
CA GLY A 118 0.99 13.06 -10.43
C GLY A 118 1.92 12.94 -9.22
N ASP A 119 1.49 13.45 -8.08
CA ASP A 119 2.23 13.39 -6.83
C ASP A 119 1.87 12.16 -5.98
N ARG A 120 1.17 11.19 -6.55
CA ARG A 120 0.72 10.00 -5.86
C ARG A 120 1.34 8.74 -6.45
N PHE A 121 1.80 7.87 -5.55
CA PHE A 121 2.12 6.48 -5.87
C PHE A 121 0.92 5.62 -5.50
N GLU A 122 0.45 4.80 -6.42
CA GLU A 122 -0.78 4.04 -6.25
C GLU A 122 -0.54 2.56 -6.39
N LEU A 123 -1.16 1.80 -5.50
CA LEU A 123 -1.25 0.34 -5.56
C LEU A 123 -2.71 -0.03 -5.75
N ARG A 124 -2.96 -0.92 -6.70
CA ARG A 124 -4.26 -1.56 -6.87
C ARG A 124 -4.04 -3.07 -6.85
N ALA A 125 -4.68 -3.76 -5.92
CA ALA A 125 -4.58 -5.21 -5.80
C ALA A 125 -5.97 -5.82 -5.77
N VAL A 126 -6.14 -6.90 -6.53
CA VAL A 126 -7.36 -7.71 -6.55
C VAL A 126 -6.98 -9.09 -6.05
N MET A 127 -7.69 -9.58 -5.03
CA MET A 127 -7.37 -10.84 -4.35
C MET A 127 -8.62 -11.76 -4.21
#